data_9507801ca395f2a71c66c1b320737d9a
#
_entry.id   9507801ca395f2a71c66c1b320737d9a
#
_cell.length_a   1.000
_cell.length_b   1.000
_cell.length_c   1.000
_cell.angle_alpha   90.00
_cell.angle_beta   90.00
_cell.angle_gamma   90.00
#
_symmetry.space_group_name_H-M   'P 1'
#
loop_
_entity.id
_entity.type
_entity.pdbx_description
1 polymer ?
#
loop_
_entity_poly.entity_id
_entity_poly.type
_entity_poly.pdbx_seq_one_letter_code
_entity_poly.pdbx_strand_id
1 'polypeptide(L)'
;MSMFARSKICAAVLLSVLSLAGPALANEFTVSPTSIKVAAGTKTATLTVKAGGPGATLGQVRVMRWHRDGGKNRLTATRDVVASPPAMRMAPNQELTIRLVRTAKSAVRGEECYRVLVDQLPGSSQQDQVVKFTVRHSVPLCFGPPV
;
A
#
# COMPACT_ATOMS: atom_id res chain seq x y z
N MET A 1 -23.04 39.58 40.78
CA MET A 1 -23.80 38.67 39.91
C MET A 1 -23.31 38.60 38.47
N SER A 2 -22.23 39.27 38.07
CA SER A 2 -21.78 39.29 36.65
C SER A 2 -20.58 38.37 36.34
N MET A 3 -19.93 37.74 37.32
CA MET A 3 -18.78 36.86 37.09
C MET A 3 -19.14 35.43 36.62
N PHE A 4 -20.31 34.91 36.95
CA PHE A 4 -20.75 33.57 36.57
C PHE A 4 -21.28 33.44 35.13
N ALA A 5 -21.72 34.56 34.54
CA ALA A 5 -22.22 34.55 33.15
C ALA A 5 -21.11 34.46 32.10
N ARG A 6 -19.92 35.02 32.39
CA ARG A 6 -18.77 35.01 31.47
C ARG A 6 -18.12 33.62 31.33
N SER A 7 -18.12 32.83 32.41
CA SER A 7 -17.56 31.47 32.39
C SER A 7 -18.37 30.48 31.52
N LYS A 8 -19.68 30.63 31.49
CA LYS A 8 -20.56 29.76 30.71
C LYS A 8 -20.48 30.02 29.19
N ILE A 9 -20.22 31.25 28.80
CA ILE A 9 -20.09 31.65 27.40
C ILE A 9 -18.75 31.12 26.82
N CYS A 10 -17.66 31.17 27.59
CA CYS A 10 -16.38 30.59 27.14
C CYS A 10 -16.41 29.09 26.99
N ALA A 11 -17.12 28.36 27.86
CA ALA A 11 -17.27 26.91 27.72
C ALA A 11 -18.11 26.50 26.52
N ALA A 12 -19.14 27.26 26.19
CA ALA A 12 -19.99 27.00 25.02
C ALA A 12 -19.25 27.27 23.69
N VAL A 13 -18.37 28.26 23.64
CA VAL A 13 -17.58 28.58 22.46
C VAL A 13 -16.48 27.53 22.23
N LEU A 14 -15.86 26.98 23.29
CA LEU A 14 -14.89 25.90 23.15
C LEU A 14 -15.52 24.60 22.64
N LEU A 15 -16.75 24.27 23.02
CA LEU A 15 -17.45 23.06 22.57
C LEU A 15 -17.86 23.14 21.09
N SER A 16 -18.15 24.35 20.57
CA SER A 16 -18.58 24.52 19.18
C SER A 16 -17.41 24.45 18.16
N VAL A 17 -16.17 24.67 18.59
CA VAL A 17 -14.99 24.57 17.70
C VAL A 17 -14.57 23.12 17.47
N LEU A 18 -14.89 22.21 18.39
CA LEU A 18 -14.54 20.80 18.28
C LEU A 18 -15.35 20.02 17.25
N SER A 19 -16.50 20.54 16.81
CA SER A 19 -17.42 19.86 15.89
C SER A 19 -17.11 20.08 14.41
N LEU A 20 -16.08 20.87 14.04
CA LEU A 20 -15.70 21.14 12.65
C LEU A 20 -14.60 20.23 12.12
N ALA A 21 -14.09 19.28 12.91
CA ALA A 21 -13.18 18.26 12.40
C ALA A 21 -13.96 17.22 11.58
N GLY A 22 -14.23 17.54 10.33
CA GLY A 22 -14.78 16.58 9.37
C GLY A 22 -13.82 15.40 9.18
N PRO A 23 -14.33 14.21 8.83
CA PRO A 23 -13.47 13.06 8.52
C PRO A 23 -12.58 13.40 7.33
N ALA A 24 -11.26 13.32 7.52
CA ALA A 24 -10.31 13.38 6.42
C ALA A 24 -10.46 12.08 5.60
N LEU A 25 -11.06 12.17 4.43
CA LEU A 25 -11.17 11.04 3.51
C LEU A 25 -9.83 10.86 2.78
N ALA A 26 -9.05 9.91 3.23
CA ALA A 26 -7.82 9.50 2.54
C ALA A 26 -8.17 8.53 1.41
N ASN A 27 -7.68 8.83 0.22
CA ASN A 27 -7.86 8.00 -0.98
C ASN A 27 -6.65 7.06 -1.14
N GLU A 28 -6.49 6.13 -0.20
CA GLU A 28 -5.31 5.26 -0.11
C GLU A 28 -5.63 3.81 -0.46
N PHE A 29 -4.62 3.10 -0.99
CA PHE A 29 -4.68 1.65 -1.09
C PHE A 29 -4.44 0.99 0.27
N THR A 30 -5.18 -0.08 0.53
CA THR A 30 -4.86 -1.04 1.58
C THR A 30 -4.38 -2.32 0.92
N VAL A 31 -3.30 -2.89 1.44
CA VAL A 31 -2.65 -4.07 0.87
C VAL A 31 -2.59 -5.18 1.92
N SER A 32 -3.00 -6.39 1.54
CA SER A 32 -3.01 -7.56 2.43
C SER A 32 -2.65 -8.84 1.66
N PRO A 33 -1.84 -9.74 2.24
CA PRO A 33 -1.13 -9.63 3.51
C PRO A 33 0.07 -8.67 3.43
N THR A 34 0.62 -8.29 4.58
CA THR A 34 1.80 -7.41 4.66
C THR A 34 3.14 -8.14 4.50
N SER A 35 3.11 -9.47 4.47
CA SER A 35 4.27 -10.34 4.25
C SER A 35 3.80 -11.66 3.66
N ILE A 36 4.52 -12.17 2.67
CA ILE A 36 4.18 -13.41 1.98
C ILE A 36 5.36 -14.37 2.06
N LYS A 37 5.11 -15.57 2.59
CA LYS A 37 6.06 -16.68 2.61
C LYS A 37 5.48 -17.84 1.81
N VAL A 38 6.26 -18.38 0.89
CA VAL A 38 5.86 -19.44 -0.04
C VAL A 38 6.83 -20.61 0.09
N ALA A 39 6.30 -21.83 0.20
CA ALA A 39 7.12 -23.03 0.24
C ALA A 39 7.92 -23.18 -1.08
N ALA A 40 9.11 -23.77 -1.00
CA ALA A 40 10.04 -23.92 -2.13
C ALA A 40 9.45 -24.56 -3.38
N GLY A 41 8.53 -25.52 -3.23
CA GLY A 41 7.85 -26.20 -4.33
C GLY A 41 6.65 -25.45 -4.93
N THR A 42 6.21 -24.39 -4.29
CA THR A 42 5.08 -23.56 -4.72
C THR A 42 5.58 -22.36 -5.52
N LYS A 43 4.93 -22.08 -6.65
CA LYS A 43 5.33 -21.00 -7.57
C LYS A 43 4.41 -19.79 -7.55
N THR A 44 3.30 -19.85 -6.84
CA THR A 44 2.25 -18.83 -6.88
C THR A 44 1.93 -18.30 -5.50
N ALA A 45 1.63 -17.01 -5.44
CA ALA A 45 1.10 -16.33 -4.27
C ALA A 45 0.07 -15.29 -4.71
N THR A 46 -0.69 -14.77 -3.78
CA THR A 46 -1.68 -13.73 -4.02
C THR A 46 -1.52 -12.56 -3.05
N LEU A 47 -1.88 -11.40 -3.52
CA LEU A 47 -1.91 -10.15 -2.77
C LEU A 47 -3.21 -9.43 -3.09
N THR A 48 -3.94 -9.01 -2.07
CA THR A 48 -5.18 -8.24 -2.25
C THR A 48 -4.89 -6.76 -2.08
N VAL A 49 -5.35 -5.97 -3.02
CA VAL A 49 -5.33 -4.50 -2.96
C VAL A 49 -6.76 -4.02 -2.89
N LYS A 50 -7.06 -3.16 -1.92
CA LYS A 50 -8.35 -2.50 -1.77
C LYS A 50 -8.16 -1.01 -1.97
N ALA A 51 -8.97 -0.42 -2.85
CA ALA A 51 -9.02 1.02 -3.01
C ALA A 51 -9.89 1.65 -1.92
N GLY A 52 -9.39 2.75 -1.36
CA GLY A 52 -10.18 3.62 -0.49
C GLY A 52 -10.77 4.80 -1.27
N GLY A 53 -11.39 5.71 -0.53
CA GLY A 53 -11.76 7.04 -0.98
C GLY A 53 -12.93 7.15 -1.94
N PRO A 54 -13.30 8.41 -2.31
CA PRO A 54 -14.51 8.68 -3.08
C PRO A 54 -14.33 8.58 -4.59
N GLY A 55 -13.09 8.50 -5.12
CA GLY A 55 -12.79 8.51 -6.56
C GLY A 55 -12.11 7.24 -7.06
N ALA A 56 -12.02 7.11 -8.40
CA ALA A 56 -11.24 6.04 -9.03
C ALA A 56 -9.75 6.23 -8.73
N THR A 57 -9.05 5.13 -8.48
CA THR A 57 -7.63 5.12 -8.14
C THR A 57 -6.85 4.29 -9.15
N LEU A 58 -5.73 4.83 -9.59
CA LEU A 58 -4.80 4.14 -10.48
C LEU A 58 -3.67 3.54 -9.67
N GLY A 59 -3.24 2.34 -10.02
CA GLY A 59 -2.14 1.65 -9.36
C GLY A 59 -1.24 0.90 -10.32
N GLN A 60 -0.05 0.63 -9.85
CA GLN A 60 0.97 -0.17 -10.54
C GLN A 60 1.60 -1.13 -9.56
N VAL A 61 1.85 -2.36 -10.01
CA VAL A 61 2.54 -3.38 -9.22
C VAL A 61 3.84 -3.75 -9.92
N ARG A 62 4.93 -3.69 -9.17
CA ARG A 62 6.26 -4.10 -9.63
C ARG A 62 6.87 -5.07 -8.64
N VAL A 63 7.57 -6.07 -9.13
CA VAL A 63 8.33 -7.00 -8.29
C VAL A 63 9.81 -6.74 -8.50
N MET A 64 10.54 -6.58 -7.40
CA MET A 64 11.98 -6.35 -7.39
C MET A 64 12.67 -7.49 -6.62
N ARG A 65 13.82 -7.94 -7.10
CA ARG A 65 14.66 -8.86 -6.34
C ARG A 65 15.23 -8.14 -5.12
N TRP A 66 15.10 -8.77 -3.96
CA TRP A 66 15.59 -8.21 -2.70
C TRP A 66 16.85 -8.95 -2.24
N HIS A 67 17.94 -8.22 -2.13
CA HIS A 67 19.20 -8.70 -1.61
C HIS A 67 19.51 -8.01 -0.29
N ARG A 68 20.02 -8.77 0.65
CA ARG A 68 20.67 -8.25 1.85
C ARG A 68 22.17 -8.45 1.70
N ASP A 69 22.89 -7.36 1.62
CA ASP A 69 24.34 -7.36 1.46
C ASP A 69 24.96 -6.42 2.50
N GLY A 70 25.75 -6.98 3.42
CA GLY A 70 26.44 -6.22 4.47
C GLY A 70 25.53 -5.33 5.33
N GLY A 71 24.31 -5.80 5.64
CA GLY A 71 23.29 -5.03 6.41
C GLY A 71 22.55 -3.98 5.59
N LYS A 72 22.84 -3.84 4.30
CA LYS A 72 22.14 -2.94 3.38
C LYS A 72 21.12 -3.70 2.54
N ASN A 73 19.94 -3.12 2.37
CA ASN A 73 18.91 -3.64 1.48
C ASN A 73 19.14 -3.10 0.07
N ARG A 74 19.20 -3.99 -0.91
CA ARG A 74 19.29 -3.64 -2.33
C ARG A 74 18.13 -4.26 -3.07
N LEU A 75 17.47 -3.45 -3.90
CA LEU A 75 16.44 -3.89 -4.82
C LEU A 75 16.97 -3.81 -6.24
N THR A 76 16.82 -4.90 -7.00
CA THR A 76 17.22 -4.97 -8.40
C THR A 76 16.04 -5.43 -9.26
N ALA A 77 15.99 -4.97 -10.50
CA ALA A 77 14.97 -5.41 -11.45
C ALA A 77 15.08 -6.93 -11.65
N THR A 78 13.94 -7.59 -11.81
CA THR A 78 13.88 -9.05 -12.01
C THR A 78 12.75 -9.42 -12.96
N ARG A 79 12.88 -10.58 -13.58
CA ARG A 79 11.82 -11.27 -14.34
C ARG A 79 11.47 -12.62 -13.72
N ASP A 80 12.09 -12.96 -12.59
CA ASP A 80 11.90 -14.25 -11.93
C ASP A 80 10.53 -14.38 -11.26
N VAL A 81 9.90 -13.27 -10.92
CA VAL A 81 8.53 -13.20 -10.41
C VAL A 81 7.78 -12.10 -11.15
N VAL A 82 6.59 -12.41 -11.60
CA VAL A 82 5.71 -11.48 -12.28
C VAL A 82 4.41 -11.28 -11.51
N ALA A 83 3.88 -10.06 -11.54
CA ALA A 83 2.58 -9.71 -10.98
C ALA A 83 1.53 -9.58 -12.10
N SER A 84 0.32 -10.05 -11.84
CA SER A 84 -0.80 -9.93 -12.77
C SER A 84 -2.09 -9.56 -12.03
N PRO A 85 -2.75 -8.45 -12.40
CA PRO A 85 -2.34 -7.45 -13.40
C PRO A 85 -1.20 -6.55 -12.89
N PRO A 86 -0.32 -6.05 -13.78
CA PRO A 86 0.77 -5.15 -13.42
C PRO A 86 0.32 -3.69 -13.24
N ALA A 87 -0.83 -3.34 -13.79
CA ALA A 87 -1.46 -2.03 -13.65
C ALA A 87 -2.95 -2.21 -13.40
N MET A 88 -3.55 -1.29 -12.65
CA MET A 88 -4.95 -1.37 -12.26
C MET A 88 -5.61 -0.01 -12.22
N ARG A 89 -6.89 0.01 -12.57
CA ARG A 89 -7.81 1.12 -12.31
C ARG A 89 -8.93 0.57 -11.44
N MET A 90 -9.09 1.13 -10.26
CA MET A 90 -10.02 0.63 -9.27
C MET A 90 -11.09 1.67 -8.97
N ALA A 91 -12.34 1.23 -8.91
CA ALA A 91 -13.45 2.01 -8.39
C ALA A 91 -13.31 2.19 -6.86
N PRO A 92 -14.01 3.17 -6.26
CA PRO A 92 -14.03 3.33 -4.81
C PRO A 92 -14.39 2.03 -4.09
N ASN A 93 -13.66 1.69 -3.05
CA ASN A 93 -13.84 0.48 -2.22
C ASN A 93 -13.72 -0.86 -2.96
N GLN A 94 -13.29 -0.85 -4.21
CA GLN A 94 -13.05 -2.08 -4.96
C GLN A 94 -11.86 -2.85 -4.39
N GLU A 95 -11.98 -4.17 -4.37
CA GLU A 95 -10.89 -5.09 -4.08
C GLU A 95 -10.43 -5.79 -5.36
N LEU A 96 -9.11 -5.95 -5.49
CA LEU A 96 -8.49 -6.65 -6.59
C LEU A 96 -7.42 -7.59 -6.07
N THR A 97 -7.46 -8.84 -6.52
CA THR A 97 -6.43 -9.82 -6.21
C THR A 97 -5.34 -9.80 -7.27
N ILE A 98 -4.12 -9.53 -6.85
CA ILE A 98 -2.92 -9.61 -7.66
C ILE A 98 -2.33 -11.00 -7.53
N ARG A 99 -2.14 -11.70 -8.62
CA ARG A 99 -1.44 -12.98 -8.67
C ARG A 99 0.05 -12.72 -8.87
N LEU A 100 0.85 -13.34 -8.04
CA LEU A 100 2.32 -13.33 -8.10
C LEU A 100 2.78 -14.72 -8.54
N VAL A 101 3.53 -14.79 -9.63
CA VAL A 101 3.96 -16.07 -10.22
C VAL A 101 5.48 -16.06 -10.36
N ARG A 102 6.14 -17.06 -9.75
CA ARG A 102 7.56 -17.30 -9.97
C ARG A 102 7.75 -18.01 -11.31
N THR A 103 8.39 -17.33 -12.24
CA THR A 103 8.64 -17.81 -13.62
C THR A 103 10.04 -18.37 -13.80
N ALA A 104 10.95 -18.15 -12.83
CA ALA A 104 12.29 -18.70 -12.86
C ALA A 104 12.27 -20.23 -12.98
N LYS A 105 13.06 -20.78 -13.91
CA LYS A 105 13.14 -22.21 -14.17
C LYS A 105 13.98 -22.95 -13.12
N SER A 106 14.95 -22.25 -12.52
CA SER A 106 15.81 -22.81 -11.47
C SER A 106 15.03 -23.11 -10.20
N ALA A 107 15.39 -24.17 -9.49
CA ALA A 107 14.85 -24.44 -8.18
C ALA A 107 15.25 -23.37 -7.15
N VAL A 108 14.41 -23.14 -6.17
CA VAL A 108 14.74 -22.27 -5.03
C VAL A 108 15.79 -22.97 -4.19
N ARG A 109 16.90 -22.29 -3.97
CA ARG A 109 17.98 -22.75 -3.09
C ARG A 109 18.06 -21.83 -1.87
N GLY A 110 17.78 -22.38 -0.68
CA GLY A 110 17.67 -21.58 0.52
C GLY A 110 16.45 -20.66 0.47
N GLU A 111 16.60 -19.43 0.88
CA GLU A 111 15.55 -18.40 0.84
C GLU A 111 15.80 -17.44 -0.33
N GLU A 112 14.78 -17.21 -1.12
CA GLU A 112 14.78 -16.34 -2.28
C GLU A 112 13.72 -15.26 -2.10
N CYS A 113 14.14 -14.00 -1.90
CA CYS A 113 13.26 -12.93 -1.52
C CYS A 113 13.13 -11.84 -2.57
N TYR A 114 11.94 -11.24 -2.57
CA TYR A 114 11.51 -10.14 -3.44
C TYR A 114 10.80 -9.07 -2.62
N ARG A 115 10.64 -7.89 -3.21
CA ARG A 115 9.73 -6.85 -2.74
C ARG A 115 8.67 -6.62 -3.80
N VAL A 116 7.42 -6.79 -3.41
CA VAL A 116 6.26 -6.41 -4.22
C VAL A 116 5.93 -4.97 -3.90
N LEU A 117 6.14 -4.09 -4.87
CA LEU A 117 5.88 -2.67 -4.76
C LEU A 117 4.52 -2.37 -5.37
N VAL A 118 3.59 -1.88 -4.56
CA VAL A 118 2.28 -1.42 -5.02
C VAL A 118 2.28 0.10 -4.92
N ASP A 119 2.33 0.74 -6.07
CA ASP A 119 2.38 2.19 -6.20
C ASP A 119 0.98 2.72 -6.54
N GLN A 120 0.49 3.66 -5.74
CA GLN A 120 -0.66 4.45 -6.10
C GLN A 120 -0.22 5.60 -7.01
N LEU A 121 -0.84 5.71 -8.18
CA LEU A 121 -0.52 6.76 -9.14
C LEU A 121 -1.45 7.95 -8.95
N PRO A 122 -0.97 9.19 -9.18
CA PRO A 122 -1.82 10.37 -9.11
C PRO A 122 -2.90 10.30 -10.19
N GLY A 123 -4.16 10.56 -9.80
CA GLY A 123 -5.27 10.64 -10.73
C GLY A 123 -5.23 11.91 -11.58
N SER A 124 -5.84 11.85 -12.78
CA SER A 124 -5.93 12.99 -13.70
C SER A 124 -6.77 14.16 -13.17
N SER A 125 -7.63 13.92 -12.21
CA SER A 125 -8.51 14.94 -11.62
C SER A 125 -7.86 15.81 -10.54
N GLN A 126 -6.59 15.60 -10.24
CA GLN A 126 -5.84 16.35 -9.22
C GLN A 126 -4.89 17.40 -9.84
N GLN A 127 -5.22 17.95 -10.98
CA GLN A 127 -4.37 18.93 -11.68
C GLN A 127 -4.17 20.24 -10.92
N ASP A 128 -5.07 20.57 -9.98
CA ASP A 128 -5.07 21.83 -9.25
C ASP A 128 -4.40 21.78 -7.87
N GLN A 129 -3.89 20.63 -7.44
CA GLN A 129 -3.20 20.50 -6.16
C GLN A 129 -1.70 20.73 -6.30
N VAL A 130 -1.19 21.67 -5.50
CA VAL A 130 0.24 22.05 -5.47
C VAL A 130 1.11 20.92 -4.91
N VAL A 131 0.56 20.01 -4.09
CA VAL A 131 1.28 18.87 -3.50
C VAL A 131 0.55 17.57 -3.85
N LYS A 132 1.25 16.66 -4.53
CA LYS A 132 0.76 15.30 -4.85
C LYS A 132 1.49 14.28 -3.98
N PHE A 133 0.74 13.59 -3.13
CA PHE A 133 1.27 12.46 -2.39
C PHE A 133 1.06 11.18 -3.18
N THR A 134 2.11 10.40 -3.35
CA THR A 134 2.05 9.03 -3.86
C THR A 134 2.42 8.08 -2.75
N VAL A 135 1.58 7.09 -2.50
CA VAL A 135 1.83 6.06 -1.49
C VAL A 135 2.39 4.82 -2.18
N ARG A 136 3.45 4.28 -1.62
CA ARG A 136 4.04 3.01 -2.03
C ARG A 136 3.98 2.01 -0.89
N HIS A 137 3.34 0.89 -1.13
CA HIS A 137 3.41 -0.27 -0.26
C HIS A 137 4.53 -1.19 -0.73
N SER A 138 5.32 -1.71 0.20
CA SER A 138 6.42 -2.63 -0.08
C SER A 138 6.25 -3.91 0.73
N VAL A 139 5.78 -4.96 0.08
CA VAL A 139 5.46 -6.25 0.70
C VAL A 139 6.58 -7.24 0.43
N PRO A 140 7.22 -7.81 1.47
CA PRO A 140 8.19 -8.87 1.28
C PRO A 140 7.52 -10.15 0.81
N LEU A 141 8.11 -10.79 -0.20
CA LEU A 141 7.72 -12.07 -0.76
C LEU A 141 8.95 -12.98 -0.77
N CYS A 142 8.94 -14.03 0.01
CA CYS A 142 10.06 -14.97 0.10
C CYS A 142 9.61 -16.40 -0.25
N PHE A 143 10.39 -17.07 -1.07
CA PHE A 143 10.24 -18.48 -1.42
C PHE A 143 11.29 -19.30 -0.68
N GLY A 144 10.87 -20.46 -0.17
CA GLY A 144 11.72 -21.39 0.55
C GLY A 144 11.74 -21.13 2.07
N PRO A 145 12.39 -22.04 2.82
CA PRO A 145 12.50 -21.89 4.26
C PRO A 145 13.36 -20.67 4.59
N PRO A 146 13.07 -19.96 5.69
CA PRO A 146 14.01 -18.98 6.21
C PRO A 146 15.32 -19.67 6.59
N VAL A 147 16.42 -19.09 6.18
CA VAL A 147 17.77 -19.57 6.55
C VAL A 147 18.11 -19.06 7.93
#